data_58e817198e2bda2cec2464b42c43b8e2
#
_entry.id   58e817198e2bda2cec2464b42c43b8e2
#
_cell.length_a   1.000
_cell.length_b   1.000
_cell.length_c   1.000
_cell.angle_alpha   90.00
_cell.angle_beta   90.00
_cell.angle_gamma   90.00
#
_symmetry.space_group_name_H-M   'P 1'
#
loop_
_entity.id
_entity.type
_entity.pdbx_description
1 polymer ?
#
loop_
_entity_poly.entity_id
_entity_poly.type
_entity_poly.pdbx_seq_one_letter_code
_entity_poly.pdbx_strand_id
1 'polypeptide(L)'
;MTVPKYKRTLSDMEFFHKALELRKAITLILLKNFNIHDKVRRFGLFERMNNISEDDRKKLEEILSKYQIIDILERYPQWFIDDCRKTITDYLRDLIRNIVCANSIYPTSVEEYHERRRYQNRAINCCFSLLQEFQFIISLIPCDVEKYMPFVGMMSEEIKLLKGWRKSDNKILRNITKKGEEKGSDLNKLCSQ
;
A
#
# COMPACT_ATOMS: atom_id res chain seq x y z
N MET A 1 6.27 -22.68 26.55
CA MET A 1 5.15 -21.73 26.77
C MET A 1 5.05 -20.85 25.52
N THR A 2 3.97 -20.95 24.74
CA THR A 2 3.75 -20.09 23.59
C THR A 2 3.31 -18.72 24.06
N VAL A 3 4.08 -17.68 23.74
CA VAL A 3 3.70 -16.29 24.01
C VAL A 3 2.33 -16.02 23.37
N PRO A 4 1.34 -15.52 24.13
CA PRO A 4 0.03 -15.19 23.56
C PRO A 4 0.17 -14.26 22.36
N LYS A 5 -0.65 -14.47 21.31
CA LYS A 5 -0.56 -13.71 20.04
C LYS A 5 -0.62 -12.18 20.23
N TYR A 6 -1.28 -11.69 21.28
CA TYR A 6 -1.37 -10.26 21.61
C TYR A 6 -0.11 -9.65 22.25
N LYS A 7 0.83 -10.50 22.71
CA LYS A 7 2.13 -10.07 23.26
C LYS A 7 3.28 -10.17 22.25
N ARG A 8 3.00 -10.61 21.01
CA ARG A 8 4.02 -10.69 19.96
C ARG A 8 4.35 -9.28 19.48
N THR A 9 5.63 -9.03 19.31
CA THR A 9 6.09 -7.79 18.68
C THR A 9 5.69 -7.76 17.20
N LEU A 10 5.65 -6.57 16.59
CA LEU A 10 5.38 -6.46 15.15
C LEU A 10 6.37 -7.28 14.32
N SER A 11 7.62 -7.40 14.80
CA SER A 11 8.66 -8.22 14.17
C SER A 11 8.35 -9.71 14.12
N ASP A 12 7.36 -10.20 14.88
CA ASP A 12 6.93 -11.60 14.84
C ASP A 12 5.67 -11.82 13.96
N MET A 13 5.17 -10.75 13.34
CA MET A 13 3.91 -10.77 12.60
C MET A 13 4.15 -10.88 11.09
N GLU A 14 3.73 -11.99 10.49
CA GLU A 14 3.90 -12.26 9.06
C GLU A 14 3.32 -11.14 8.17
N PHE A 15 2.11 -10.66 8.46
CA PHE A 15 1.49 -9.58 7.70
C PHE A 15 2.31 -8.27 7.73
N PHE A 16 3.04 -7.99 8.81
CA PHE A 16 3.90 -6.81 8.87
C PHE A 16 5.13 -6.95 7.97
N HIS A 17 5.76 -8.12 7.97
CA HIS A 17 6.88 -8.40 7.06
C HIS A 17 6.44 -8.36 5.60
N LYS A 18 5.30 -8.97 5.28
CA LYS A 18 4.75 -8.95 3.92
C LYS A 18 4.40 -7.53 3.45
N ALA A 19 3.84 -6.68 4.33
CA ALA A 19 3.62 -5.27 4.02
C ALA A 19 4.93 -4.51 3.73
N LEU A 20 6.01 -4.79 4.46
CA LEU A 20 7.34 -4.20 4.20
C LEU A 20 7.95 -4.71 2.89
N GLU A 21 7.85 -6.01 2.61
CA GLU A 21 8.29 -6.60 1.33
C GLU A 21 7.51 -6.00 0.15
N LEU A 22 6.20 -5.90 0.26
CA LEU A 22 5.32 -5.27 -0.73
C LEU A 22 5.75 -3.83 -0.98
N ARG A 23 5.94 -3.03 0.09
CA ARG A 23 6.41 -1.66 -0.03
C ARG A 23 7.75 -1.57 -0.74
N LYS A 24 8.72 -2.40 -0.38
CA LYS A 24 10.04 -2.45 -1.02
C LYS A 24 9.92 -2.78 -2.51
N ALA A 25 9.18 -3.83 -2.84
CA ALA A 25 9.03 -4.31 -4.22
C ALA A 25 8.35 -3.26 -5.12
N ILE A 26 7.26 -2.65 -4.65
CA ILE A 26 6.57 -1.60 -5.40
C ILE A 26 7.43 -0.34 -5.51
N THR A 27 8.14 0.07 -4.46
CA THR A 27 9.04 1.24 -4.53
C THR A 27 10.11 1.04 -5.61
N LEU A 28 10.65 -0.16 -5.77
CA LEU A 28 11.65 -0.44 -6.81
C LEU A 28 11.10 -0.27 -8.23
N ILE A 29 9.85 -0.64 -8.49
CA ILE A 29 9.24 -0.39 -9.80
C ILE A 29 8.90 1.08 -10.02
N LEU A 30 8.49 1.80 -8.97
CA LEU A 30 8.26 3.25 -9.04
C LEU A 30 9.55 4.01 -9.36
N LEU A 31 10.68 3.60 -8.82
CA LEU A 31 11.99 4.18 -9.13
C LEU A 31 12.38 3.99 -10.60
N LYS A 32 11.85 2.96 -11.26
CA LYS A 32 12.04 2.68 -12.69
C LYS A 32 10.96 3.31 -13.57
N ASN A 33 10.20 4.30 -13.09
CA ASN A 33 9.08 4.93 -13.81
C ASN A 33 8.10 3.92 -14.40
N PHE A 34 7.62 2.98 -13.59
CA PHE A 34 6.68 1.94 -14.02
C PHE A 34 7.21 1.07 -15.18
N ASN A 35 8.53 0.94 -15.32
CA ASN A 35 9.18 0.32 -16.47
C ASN A 35 8.80 0.98 -17.82
N ILE A 36 8.32 2.21 -17.82
CA ILE A 36 8.27 3.02 -19.03
C ILE A 36 9.69 3.04 -19.59
N HIS A 37 9.85 2.61 -20.84
CA HIS A 37 11.15 2.33 -21.44
C HIS A 37 12.20 3.37 -21.05
N ASP A 38 13.33 2.94 -20.52
CA ASP A 38 14.48 3.80 -20.16
C ASP A 38 14.91 4.77 -21.28
N LYS A 39 14.58 4.42 -22.52
CA LYS A 39 14.80 5.25 -23.70
C LYS A 39 14.01 6.56 -23.63
N VAL A 40 12.72 6.52 -23.31
CA VAL A 40 11.86 7.70 -23.20
C VAL A 40 12.32 8.62 -22.05
N ARG A 41 12.73 8.03 -20.94
CA ARG A 41 13.26 8.77 -19.78
C ARG A 41 14.55 9.53 -20.11
N ARG A 42 15.44 8.94 -20.90
CA ARG A 42 16.70 9.57 -21.29
C ARG A 42 16.45 10.75 -22.23
N PHE A 43 15.49 10.68 -23.11
CA PHE A 43 15.13 11.79 -24.00
C PHE A 43 14.55 12.99 -23.25
N GLY A 44 13.70 12.83 -22.23
CA GLY A 44 13.21 13.94 -21.40
C GLY A 44 14.31 14.64 -20.59
N LEU A 45 15.47 13.99 -20.40
CA LEU A 45 16.67 14.63 -19.83
C LEU A 45 17.38 15.53 -20.85
N PHE A 46 17.35 15.16 -22.13
CA PHE A 46 17.98 15.97 -23.21
C PHE A 46 17.23 17.30 -23.44
N GLU A 47 15.90 17.35 -23.32
CA GLU A 47 15.13 18.61 -23.39
C GLU A 47 15.52 19.63 -22.31
N ARG A 48 16.03 19.17 -21.17
CA ARG A 48 16.50 20.01 -20.05
C ARG A 48 17.96 20.48 -20.19
N MET A 49 18.68 20.02 -21.18
CA MET A 49 20.04 20.46 -21.45
C MET A 49 20.06 21.77 -22.21
N ASN A 50 20.25 22.88 -21.49
CA ASN A 50 20.26 24.24 -22.03
C ASN A 50 21.44 24.52 -23.00
N ASN A 51 22.31 23.54 -23.31
CA ASN A 51 23.55 23.70 -24.08
C ASN A 51 23.63 22.78 -25.31
N ILE A 52 22.52 22.38 -25.89
CA ILE A 52 22.51 21.59 -27.13
C ILE A 52 22.63 22.58 -28.30
N SER A 53 23.52 22.26 -29.28
CA SER A 53 23.61 23.05 -30.52
C SER A 53 22.32 22.94 -31.35
N GLU A 54 22.00 23.97 -32.14
CA GLU A 54 20.81 23.97 -33.00
C GLU A 54 20.79 22.78 -33.98
N ASP A 55 21.95 22.34 -34.48
CA ASP A 55 22.07 21.21 -35.38
C ASP A 55 21.78 19.88 -34.68
N ASP A 56 22.22 19.72 -33.44
CA ASP A 56 21.93 18.53 -32.64
C ASP A 56 20.47 18.48 -32.21
N ARG A 57 19.86 19.66 -31.98
CA ARG A 57 18.44 19.78 -31.69
C ARG A 57 17.58 19.31 -32.86
N LYS A 58 17.89 19.71 -34.09
CA LYS A 58 17.19 19.25 -35.30
C LYS A 58 17.32 17.76 -35.51
N LYS A 59 18.54 17.20 -35.35
CA LYS A 59 18.75 15.75 -35.43
C LYS A 59 17.97 15.00 -34.36
N LEU A 60 17.89 15.54 -33.16
CA LEU A 60 17.12 14.96 -32.07
C LEU A 60 15.62 14.95 -32.40
N GLU A 61 15.08 16.08 -32.90
CA GLU A 61 13.67 16.17 -33.32
C GLU A 61 13.33 15.18 -34.44
N GLU A 62 14.23 14.99 -35.44
CA GLU A 62 14.06 13.97 -36.47
C GLU A 62 14.02 12.56 -35.89
N ILE A 63 14.88 12.24 -34.93
CA ILE A 63 14.91 10.92 -34.26
C ILE A 63 13.64 10.74 -33.42
N LEU A 64 13.23 11.74 -32.67
CA LEU A 64 12.05 11.70 -31.81
C LEU A 64 10.77 11.50 -32.65
N SER A 65 10.67 12.21 -33.79
CA SER A 65 9.56 12.09 -34.74
C SER A 65 9.55 10.71 -35.40
N LYS A 66 10.70 10.24 -35.88
CA LYS A 66 10.84 8.93 -36.53
C LYS A 66 10.41 7.75 -35.69
N TYR A 67 10.63 7.84 -34.38
CA TYR A 67 10.26 6.78 -33.42
C TYR A 67 9.01 7.08 -32.63
N GLN A 68 8.23 8.11 -32.98
CA GLN A 68 6.99 8.55 -32.31
C GLN A 68 7.17 8.77 -30.79
N ILE A 69 8.36 9.19 -30.38
CA ILE A 69 8.69 9.37 -28.95
C ILE A 69 8.01 10.61 -28.40
N ILE A 70 7.82 11.68 -29.22
CA ILE A 70 7.14 12.92 -28.85
C ILE A 70 5.70 12.60 -28.45
N ASP A 71 4.98 11.79 -29.21
CA ASP A 71 3.60 11.39 -28.92
C ASP A 71 3.47 10.67 -27.57
N ILE A 72 4.49 9.90 -27.19
CA ILE A 72 4.52 9.19 -25.91
C ILE A 72 4.78 10.17 -24.76
N LEU A 73 5.69 11.13 -24.91
CA LEU A 73 6.00 12.15 -23.90
C LEU A 73 4.83 13.10 -23.68
N GLU A 74 4.15 13.53 -24.72
CA GLU A 74 2.96 14.38 -24.65
C GLU A 74 1.77 13.65 -24.04
N ARG A 75 1.60 12.38 -24.37
CA ARG A 75 0.51 11.53 -23.86
C ARG A 75 0.64 11.22 -22.37
N TYR A 76 1.87 11.16 -21.85
CA TYR A 76 2.15 10.84 -20.44
C TYR A 76 3.01 11.94 -19.78
N PRO A 77 2.41 13.08 -19.47
CA PRO A 77 3.14 14.20 -18.90
C PRO A 77 3.73 13.84 -17.54
N GLN A 78 4.88 14.43 -17.22
CA GLN A 78 5.62 14.11 -16.00
C GLN A 78 4.78 14.28 -14.73
N TRP A 79 3.92 15.30 -14.69
CA TRP A 79 3.03 15.54 -13.55
C TRP A 79 2.12 14.34 -13.27
N PHE A 80 1.62 13.66 -14.31
CA PHE A 80 0.76 12.48 -14.17
C PHE A 80 1.53 11.30 -13.57
N ILE A 81 2.74 11.06 -14.06
CA ILE A 81 3.63 10.02 -13.51
C ILE A 81 3.97 10.29 -12.05
N ASP A 82 4.24 11.56 -11.70
CA ASP A 82 4.57 11.95 -10.35
C ASP A 82 3.37 11.84 -9.40
N ASP A 83 2.16 12.14 -9.88
CA ASP A 83 0.92 11.98 -9.13
C ASP A 83 0.62 10.49 -8.84
N CYS A 84 0.71 9.62 -9.85
CA CYS A 84 0.57 8.18 -9.67
C CYS A 84 1.60 7.63 -8.65
N ARG A 85 2.85 8.08 -8.73
CA ARG A 85 3.89 7.69 -7.78
C ARG A 85 3.56 8.12 -6.36
N LYS A 86 3.14 9.37 -6.20
CA LYS A 86 2.76 9.93 -4.91
C LYS A 86 1.61 9.14 -4.31
N THR A 87 0.54 8.93 -5.06
CA THR A 87 -0.64 8.20 -4.62
C THR A 87 -0.30 6.78 -4.16
N ILE A 88 0.45 6.02 -4.96
CA ILE A 88 0.88 4.67 -4.58
C ILE A 88 1.78 4.70 -3.34
N THR A 89 2.72 5.65 -3.26
CA THR A 89 3.62 5.78 -2.11
C THR A 89 2.86 6.11 -0.83
N ASP A 90 1.83 6.93 -0.92
CA ASP A 90 1.00 7.31 0.22
C ASP A 90 0.15 6.12 0.70
N TYR A 91 -0.46 5.33 -0.18
CA TYR A 91 -1.14 4.09 0.22
C TYR A 91 -0.19 3.07 0.88
N LEU A 92 1.04 2.94 0.40
CA LEU A 92 2.04 2.05 1.01
C LEU A 92 2.48 2.52 2.41
N ARG A 93 2.60 3.83 2.62
CA ARG A 93 2.88 4.42 3.93
C ARG A 93 1.71 4.21 4.87
N ASP A 94 0.50 4.47 4.38
CA ASP A 94 -0.72 4.33 5.16
C ASP A 94 -1.02 2.89 5.54
N LEU A 95 -0.74 1.92 4.67
CA LEU A 95 -0.82 0.50 4.99
C LEU A 95 0.01 0.18 6.24
N ILE A 96 1.30 0.53 6.23
CA ILE A 96 2.18 0.24 7.36
C ILE A 96 1.76 1.02 8.61
N ARG A 97 1.43 2.31 8.46
CA ARG A 97 0.96 3.15 9.57
C ARG A 97 -0.28 2.55 10.23
N ASN A 98 -1.26 2.12 9.46
CA ASN A 98 -2.49 1.53 9.99
C ASN A 98 -2.24 0.18 10.66
N ILE A 99 -1.31 -0.64 10.16
CA ILE A 99 -0.88 -1.88 10.84
C ILE A 99 -0.26 -1.55 12.21
N VAL A 100 0.67 -0.59 12.26
CA VAL A 100 1.32 -0.16 13.51
C VAL A 100 0.29 0.39 14.50
N CYS A 101 -0.59 1.30 14.07
CA CYS A 101 -1.65 1.85 14.92
C CYS A 101 -2.59 0.76 15.45
N ALA A 102 -3.03 -0.17 14.61
CA ALA A 102 -3.86 -1.27 15.07
C ALA A 102 -3.13 -2.17 16.08
N ASN A 103 -1.83 -2.40 15.90
CA ASN A 103 -1.05 -3.24 16.80
C ASN A 103 -0.74 -2.56 18.13
N SER A 104 -0.66 -1.24 18.18
CA SER A 104 -0.41 -0.48 19.42
C SER A 104 -1.61 -0.47 20.38
N ILE A 105 -2.82 -0.76 19.88
CA ILE A 105 -4.03 -0.80 20.71
C ILE A 105 -4.20 -2.21 21.28
N TYR A 106 -4.16 -2.32 22.61
CA TYR A 106 -4.48 -3.55 23.36
C TYR A 106 -5.90 -3.43 23.93
N PRO A 107 -6.93 -3.98 23.25
CA PRO A 107 -8.30 -3.73 23.64
C PRO A 107 -8.64 -4.32 24.98
N THR A 108 -9.05 -3.47 25.91
CA THR A 108 -9.59 -3.81 27.23
C THR A 108 -11.08 -3.46 27.32
N SER A 109 -11.55 -2.57 26.45
CA SER A 109 -12.95 -2.18 26.28
C SER A 109 -13.45 -2.44 24.86
N VAL A 110 -14.77 -2.38 24.68
CA VAL A 110 -15.43 -2.53 23.37
C VAL A 110 -15.05 -1.38 22.43
N GLU A 111 -14.90 -0.17 22.97
CA GLU A 111 -14.51 1.03 22.23
C GLU A 111 -13.09 0.87 21.66
N GLU A 112 -12.13 0.45 22.46
CA GLU A 112 -10.75 0.19 22.03
C GLU A 112 -10.69 -0.94 20.98
N TYR A 113 -11.53 -1.97 21.15
CA TYR A 113 -11.65 -3.02 20.11
C TYR A 113 -12.15 -2.44 18.77
N HIS A 114 -13.16 -1.58 18.80
CA HIS A 114 -13.66 -0.94 17.58
C HIS A 114 -12.65 0.02 16.97
N GLU A 115 -11.87 0.71 17.77
CA GLU A 115 -10.80 1.58 17.29
C GLU A 115 -9.70 0.77 16.58
N ARG A 116 -9.20 -0.29 17.23
CA ARG A 116 -8.26 -1.22 16.61
C ARG A 116 -8.80 -1.79 15.29
N ARG A 117 -10.08 -2.18 15.27
CA ARG A 117 -10.77 -2.69 14.09
C ARG A 117 -10.82 -1.69 12.94
N ARG A 118 -11.00 -0.41 13.24
CA ARG A 118 -10.96 0.66 12.23
C ARG A 118 -9.60 0.73 11.54
N TYR A 119 -8.50 0.67 12.28
CA TYR A 119 -7.16 0.66 11.68
C TYR A 119 -6.91 -0.61 10.85
N GLN A 120 -7.33 -1.78 11.31
CA GLN A 120 -7.25 -3.01 10.51
C GLN A 120 -8.02 -2.89 9.18
N ASN A 121 -9.22 -2.32 9.22
CA ASN A 121 -10.00 -2.08 8.00
C ASN A 121 -9.30 -1.08 7.06
N ARG A 122 -8.72 0.00 7.60
CA ARG A 122 -7.96 0.96 6.81
C ARG A 122 -6.74 0.33 6.15
N ALA A 123 -6.00 -0.54 6.85
CA ALA A 123 -4.89 -1.27 6.26
C ALA A 123 -5.33 -2.16 5.09
N ILE A 124 -6.44 -2.89 5.25
CA ILE A 124 -7.02 -3.70 4.16
C ILE A 124 -7.45 -2.82 2.98
N ASN A 125 -8.07 -1.67 3.26
CA ASN A 125 -8.52 -0.73 2.22
C ASN A 125 -7.32 -0.15 1.44
N CYS A 126 -6.19 0.13 2.09
CA CYS A 126 -4.97 0.56 1.38
C CYS A 126 -4.53 -0.46 0.33
N CYS A 127 -4.61 -1.77 0.63
CA CYS A 127 -4.27 -2.81 -0.35
C CYS A 127 -5.27 -2.83 -1.52
N PHE A 128 -6.57 -2.65 -1.28
CA PHE A 128 -7.55 -2.56 -2.36
C PHE A 128 -7.36 -1.30 -3.21
N SER A 129 -7.06 -0.16 -2.58
CA SER A 129 -6.75 1.08 -3.31
C SER A 129 -5.51 0.92 -4.18
N LEU A 130 -4.46 0.26 -3.68
CA LEU A 130 -3.28 -0.07 -4.47
C LEU A 130 -3.63 -0.93 -5.70
N LEU A 131 -4.48 -1.95 -5.56
CA LEU A 131 -4.94 -2.76 -6.69
C LEU A 131 -5.66 -1.92 -7.74
N GLN A 132 -6.54 -0.98 -7.31
CA GLN A 132 -7.24 -0.08 -8.22
C GLN A 132 -6.29 0.87 -8.94
N GLU A 133 -5.31 1.46 -8.23
CA GLU A 133 -4.30 2.32 -8.85
C GLU A 133 -3.45 1.57 -9.88
N PHE A 134 -3.05 0.33 -9.60
CA PHE A 134 -2.33 -0.47 -10.57
C PHE A 134 -3.19 -0.79 -11.79
N GLN A 135 -4.47 -1.13 -11.62
CA GLN A 135 -5.39 -1.33 -12.75
C GLN A 135 -5.55 -0.08 -13.59
N PHE A 136 -5.70 1.08 -12.93
CA PHE A 136 -5.78 2.38 -13.61
C PHE A 136 -4.54 2.66 -14.44
N ILE A 137 -3.34 2.52 -13.86
CA ILE A 137 -2.07 2.76 -14.53
C ILE A 137 -1.89 1.80 -15.73
N ILE A 138 -2.17 0.50 -15.55
CA ILE A 138 -2.07 -0.50 -16.60
C ILE A 138 -3.03 -0.20 -17.77
N SER A 139 -4.20 0.37 -17.48
CA SER A 139 -5.17 0.73 -18.51
C SER A 139 -4.75 1.94 -19.35
N LEU A 140 -3.92 2.83 -18.80
CA LEU A 140 -3.52 4.07 -19.45
C LEU A 140 -2.12 3.98 -20.09
N ILE A 141 -1.18 3.35 -19.39
CA ILE A 141 0.22 3.30 -19.82
C ILE A 141 0.45 1.98 -20.58
N PRO A 142 1.01 2.01 -21.78
CA PRO A 142 1.41 0.81 -22.52
C PRO A 142 2.60 0.14 -21.82
N CYS A 143 2.29 -0.67 -20.82
CA CYS A 143 3.26 -1.39 -20.02
C CYS A 143 3.06 -2.91 -20.21
N ASP A 144 4.11 -3.66 -19.92
CA ASP A 144 4.06 -5.10 -19.88
C ASP A 144 3.30 -5.56 -18.63
N VAL A 145 2.06 -5.98 -18.80
CA VAL A 145 1.15 -6.39 -17.72
C VAL A 145 1.75 -7.52 -16.87
N GLU A 146 2.52 -8.43 -17.47
CA GLU A 146 3.14 -9.55 -16.76
C GLU A 146 4.09 -9.09 -15.66
N LYS A 147 4.73 -7.93 -15.82
CA LYS A 147 5.60 -7.34 -14.79
C LYS A 147 4.87 -6.85 -13.55
N TYR A 148 3.55 -6.62 -13.64
CA TYR A 148 2.72 -6.15 -12.53
C TYR A 148 2.02 -7.30 -11.81
N MET A 149 1.84 -8.45 -12.45
CA MET A 149 1.16 -9.60 -11.85
C MET A 149 1.74 -10.07 -10.51
N PRO A 150 3.08 -10.10 -10.30
CA PRO A 150 3.65 -10.43 -8.99
C PRO A 150 3.16 -9.51 -7.87
N PHE A 151 2.98 -8.20 -8.13
CA PHE A 151 2.49 -7.25 -7.13
C PHE A 151 1.03 -7.48 -6.78
N VAL A 152 0.21 -7.85 -7.76
CA VAL A 152 -1.20 -8.24 -7.54
C VAL A 152 -1.26 -9.47 -6.64
N GLY A 153 -0.37 -10.46 -6.86
CA GLY A 153 -0.23 -11.63 -6.00
C GLY A 153 0.14 -11.26 -4.56
N MET A 154 1.18 -10.41 -4.38
CA MET A 154 1.62 -9.93 -3.07
C MET A 154 0.52 -9.17 -2.33
N MET A 155 -0.21 -8.27 -3.01
CA MET A 155 -1.32 -7.52 -2.41
C MET A 155 -2.47 -8.43 -1.99
N SER A 156 -2.78 -9.45 -2.80
CA SER A 156 -3.82 -10.45 -2.49
C SER A 156 -3.45 -11.29 -1.27
N GLU A 157 -2.19 -11.69 -1.14
CA GLU A 157 -1.66 -12.39 0.03
C GLU A 157 -1.75 -11.53 1.28
N GLU A 158 -1.32 -10.27 1.20
CA GLU A 158 -1.39 -9.32 2.31
C GLU A 158 -2.84 -9.09 2.78
N ILE A 159 -3.78 -8.91 1.86
CA ILE A 159 -5.22 -8.80 2.19
C ILE A 159 -5.69 -10.04 2.95
N LYS A 160 -5.28 -11.24 2.53
CA LYS A 160 -5.64 -12.49 3.19
C LYS A 160 -5.11 -12.55 4.62
N LEU A 161 -3.85 -12.18 4.82
CA LEU A 161 -3.20 -12.15 6.13
C LEU A 161 -3.87 -11.13 7.07
N LEU A 162 -4.12 -9.90 6.60
CA LEU A 162 -4.79 -8.86 7.37
C LEU A 162 -6.23 -9.24 7.72
N LYS A 163 -6.97 -9.86 6.81
CA LYS A 163 -8.31 -10.40 7.10
C LYS A 163 -8.26 -11.53 8.12
N GLY A 164 -7.25 -12.39 8.06
CA GLY A 164 -6.99 -13.44 9.05
C GLY A 164 -6.72 -12.86 10.43
N TRP A 165 -5.84 -11.85 10.53
CA TRP A 165 -5.57 -11.11 11.76
C TRP A 165 -6.84 -10.49 12.33
N ARG A 166 -7.58 -9.75 11.50
CA ARG A 166 -8.86 -9.15 11.87
C ARG A 166 -9.87 -10.18 12.40
N LYS A 167 -9.94 -11.38 11.79
CA LYS A 167 -10.82 -12.46 12.24
C LYS A 167 -10.38 -13.02 13.60
N SER A 168 -9.08 -13.13 13.84
CA SER A 168 -8.56 -13.65 15.11
C SER A 168 -8.90 -12.77 16.30
N ASP A 169 -9.04 -11.46 16.09
CA ASP A 169 -9.39 -10.47 17.11
C ASP A 169 -10.85 -10.60 17.62
N ASN A 170 -11.72 -11.30 16.90
CA ASN A 170 -13.08 -11.56 17.36
C ASN A 170 -13.12 -12.31 18.71
N LYS A 171 -12.06 -13.10 19.03
CA LYS A 171 -11.93 -13.75 20.34
C LYS A 171 -11.73 -12.73 21.47
N ILE A 172 -11.05 -11.62 21.17
CA ILE A 172 -10.83 -10.54 22.16
C ILE A 172 -12.17 -9.90 22.52
N LEU A 173 -12.99 -9.56 21.51
CA LEU A 173 -14.32 -9.00 21.76
C LEU A 173 -15.17 -9.91 22.67
N ARG A 174 -15.23 -11.21 22.34
CA ARG A 174 -16.00 -12.18 23.15
C ARG A 174 -15.52 -12.21 24.61
N ASN A 175 -14.21 -12.12 24.83
CA ASN A 175 -13.65 -12.13 26.19
C ASN A 175 -13.98 -10.83 26.94
N ILE A 176 -13.96 -9.67 26.25
CA ILE A 176 -14.31 -8.38 26.84
C ILE A 176 -15.78 -8.38 27.26
N THR A 177 -16.68 -8.84 26.37
CA THR A 177 -18.13 -8.90 26.62
C THR A 177 -18.45 -9.81 27.80
N LYS A 178 -17.88 -11.03 27.85
CA LYS A 178 -18.08 -11.95 28.98
C LYS A 178 -17.65 -11.36 30.33
N LYS A 179 -16.48 -10.72 30.36
CA LYS A 179 -15.99 -10.07 31.59
C LYS A 179 -16.89 -8.90 32.03
N GLY A 180 -17.52 -8.19 31.09
CA GLY A 180 -18.48 -7.15 31.38
C GLY A 180 -19.76 -7.70 32.02
N GLU A 181 -20.27 -8.83 31.50
CA GLU A 181 -21.47 -9.51 32.02
C GLU A 181 -21.23 -10.07 33.44
N GLU A 182 -20.05 -10.71 33.69
CA GLU A 182 -19.69 -11.24 34.99
C GLU A 182 -19.63 -10.12 36.06
N LYS A 183 -18.98 -9.00 35.76
CA LYS A 183 -18.92 -7.84 36.67
C LYS A 183 -20.29 -7.22 36.93
N GLY A 184 -21.17 -7.16 35.94
CA GLY A 184 -22.54 -6.68 36.08
C GLY A 184 -23.40 -7.60 36.96
N SER A 185 -23.21 -8.91 36.90
CA SER A 185 -23.93 -9.88 37.73
C SER A 185 -23.48 -9.83 39.19
N ASP A 186 -22.18 -9.60 39.46
CA ASP A 186 -21.64 -9.51 40.81
C ASP A 186 -22.08 -8.21 41.50
N LEU A 187 -22.15 -7.10 40.78
CA LEU A 187 -22.70 -5.83 41.31
C LEU A 187 -24.19 -5.95 41.67
N ASN A 188 -24.98 -6.62 40.85
CA ASN A 188 -26.40 -6.84 41.13
C ASN A 188 -26.61 -7.75 42.36
N LYS A 189 -25.74 -8.73 42.61
CA LYS A 189 -25.79 -9.57 43.82
C LYS A 189 -25.44 -8.79 45.10
N LEU A 190 -24.52 -7.82 45.00
CA LEU A 190 -24.13 -6.98 46.14
C LEU A 190 -25.19 -5.92 46.48
N CYS A 191 -25.96 -5.45 45.52
CA CYS A 191 -27.05 -4.48 45.75
C CYS A 191 -28.35 -5.14 46.23
N SER A 192 -28.41 -6.48 46.24
CA SER A 192 -29.59 -7.26 46.66
C SER A 192 -29.48 -7.82 48.08
N GLN A 193 -28.43 -7.50 48.81
CA GLN A 193 -28.23 -7.77 50.22
C GLN A 193 -28.38 -6.49 51.08
#